data_e14b2aa695d0bb2531a7af4d35fe3e98
#
_entry.id   e14b2aa695d0bb2531a7af4d35fe3e98
#
_cell.length_a   1.000
_cell.length_b   1.000
_cell.length_c   1.000
_cell.angle_alpha   90.00
_cell.angle_beta   90.00
_cell.angle_gamma   90.00
#
_symmetry.space_group_name_H-M   'P 1'
#
loop_
_entity.id
_entity.type
_entity.pdbx_description
1 polymer ?
#
loop_
_entity_poly.entity_id
_entity_poly.type
_entity_poly.pdbx_seq_one_letter_code
_entity_poly.pdbx_strand_id
1 'polypeptide(L)'
;MKRFFGAISFLFLFCPQGIVLGSNGGADTLVKTSIYLQLKGTGFFDNLEFFNNIEKGYTLTGFNLEPRIGISFNSKANIAGGFHLLYFAGERTPTTFIPVLTLSTSLGKNLLMNLGTIDGANAHGLPQAIFKHEREFINQPETGLQFLFDHKNFKSDLWLNWEKFIFPADTIQEEFTVGFSGLIKLLSNELQLSIPLYALAAHKGGQINSSSSSVSTLANFGGGINFSEVTPMQGRIGIEMLFFLSRDLSPSPSSFYHRGWAVYPQVFIQRKALKFNIGYWRASEMVLPRGQQIFGSISMVSPLYNSPQRELLTFDLVYRKEIAPGFTLGAGAQLYFDTKSQLLDYRFGVTASFNERVRLTR
;
A
#
# COMPACT_ATOMS: atom_id res chain seq x y z
N MET A 1 -29.38 15.26 -14.16
CA MET A 1 -28.78 14.56 -13.00
C MET A 1 -28.97 13.04 -13.07
N LYS A 2 -28.61 12.35 -14.16
CA LYS A 2 -28.79 10.88 -14.33
C LYS A 2 -27.74 10.24 -15.25
N ARG A 3 -26.46 10.63 -15.16
CA ARG A 3 -25.44 10.08 -16.10
C ARG A 3 -24.06 9.73 -15.52
N PHE A 4 -23.90 9.61 -14.19
CA PHE A 4 -22.59 9.22 -13.61
C PHE A 4 -22.60 7.96 -12.75
N PHE A 5 -23.74 7.26 -12.63
CA PHE A 5 -23.85 5.99 -11.87
C PHE A 5 -23.52 4.73 -12.69
N GLY A 6 -23.11 4.86 -13.94
CA GLY A 6 -22.89 3.73 -14.86
C GLY A 6 -21.56 2.99 -14.75
N ALA A 7 -20.53 3.54 -14.08
CA ALA A 7 -19.19 2.96 -14.12
C ALA A 7 -18.82 2.06 -12.94
N ILE A 8 -19.54 2.14 -11.82
CA ILE A 8 -19.27 1.31 -10.63
C ILE A 8 -20.17 0.06 -10.59
N SER A 9 -21.29 0.07 -11.29
CA SER A 9 -22.23 -1.08 -11.35
C SER A 9 -21.74 -2.27 -12.18
N PHE A 10 -20.61 -2.18 -12.87
CA PHE A 10 -20.11 -3.27 -13.73
C PHE A 10 -19.28 -4.33 -12.99
N LEU A 11 -18.95 -4.12 -11.72
CA LEU A 11 -18.15 -5.10 -10.96
C LEU A 11 -19.00 -6.13 -10.19
N PHE A 12 -20.33 -5.99 -10.15
CA PHE A 12 -21.21 -6.89 -9.37
C PHE A 12 -22.07 -7.86 -10.20
N LEU A 13 -21.87 -7.98 -11.51
CA LEU A 13 -22.68 -8.84 -12.39
C LEU A 13 -22.02 -10.16 -12.81
N PHE A 14 -21.08 -10.70 -12.02
CA PHE A 14 -20.68 -12.09 -12.10
C PHE A 14 -21.03 -12.83 -10.81
N CYS A 15 -22.34 -13.02 -10.59
CA CYS A 15 -22.80 -14.11 -9.75
C CYS A 15 -22.92 -15.36 -10.63
N PRO A 16 -22.00 -16.33 -10.60
CA PRO A 16 -22.22 -17.59 -11.27
C PRO A 16 -23.32 -18.32 -10.50
N GLN A 17 -24.42 -18.58 -11.17
CA GLN A 17 -25.44 -19.49 -10.71
C GLN A 17 -24.78 -20.80 -10.28
N GLY A 18 -25.05 -21.18 -9.03
CA GLY A 18 -24.92 -22.51 -8.45
C GLY A 18 -23.78 -23.37 -8.93
N ILE A 19 -22.63 -23.35 -8.25
CA ILE A 19 -21.75 -24.52 -8.24
C ILE A 19 -22.43 -25.60 -7.40
N VAL A 20 -23.24 -26.42 -8.05
CA VAL A 20 -23.61 -27.73 -7.54
C VAL A 20 -22.30 -28.52 -7.50
N LEU A 21 -21.79 -28.80 -6.32
CA LEU A 21 -20.77 -29.82 -6.11
C LEU A 21 -21.36 -31.19 -6.43
N GLY A 22 -21.47 -31.49 -7.72
CA GLY A 22 -21.74 -32.84 -8.20
C GLY A 22 -20.54 -33.72 -7.89
N SER A 23 -20.70 -34.67 -6.96
CA SER A 23 -19.78 -35.77 -6.78
C SER A 23 -19.84 -36.68 -8.00
N ASN A 24 -19.07 -36.40 -9.04
CA ASN A 24 -18.79 -37.39 -10.08
C ASN A 24 -17.54 -38.16 -9.66
N GLY A 25 -17.77 -39.44 -9.32
CA GLY A 25 -16.73 -40.40 -9.09
C GLY A 25 -15.85 -40.54 -10.33
N GLY A 26 -14.66 -40.06 -10.23
CA GLY A 26 -13.58 -40.22 -11.19
C GLY A 26 -12.25 -40.04 -10.46
N ALA A 27 -11.48 -41.11 -10.37
CA ALA A 27 -10.10 -41.25 -9.93
C ALA A 27 -9.68 -40.31 -8.78
N ASP A 28 -9.60 -40.87 -7.58
CA ASP A 28 -9.04 -40.26 -6.37
C ASP A 28 -7.59 -39.77 -6.62
N THR A 29 -7.42 -38.61 -7.25
CA THR A 29 -6.19 -37.86 -7.11
C THR A 29 -6.24 -37.29 -5.69
N LEU A 30 -5.58 -38.00 -4.74
CA LEU A 30 -5.43 -37.57 -3.36
C LEU A 30 -5.03 -36.09 -3.34
N VAL A 31 -5.99 -35.25 -2.99
CA VAL A 31 -5.77 -33.80 -2.82
C VAL A 31 -4.72 -33.66 -1.72
N LYS A 32 -3.50 -33.30 -2.10
CA LYS A 32 -2.40 -33.13 -1.12
C LYS A 32 -2.68 -31.92 -0.26
N THR A 33 -3.40 -32.14 0.83
CA THR A 33 -3.68 -31.12 1.83
C THR A 33 -2.49 -31.02 2.79
N SER A 34 -2.06 -29.81 3.13
CA SER A 34 -1.02 -29.61 4.14
C SER A 34 -1.42 -28.53 5.12
N ILE A 35 -1.16 -28.79 6.40
CA ILE A 35 -1.34 -27.84 7.49
C ILE A 35 0.00 -27.17 7.76
N TYR A 36 -0.03 -25.86 8.07
CA TYR A 36 1.15 -25.09 8.40
C TYR A 36 0.87 -24.07 9.50
N LEU A 37 1.93 -23.70 10.20
CA LEU A 37 1.97 -22.50 11.05
C LEU A 37 2.72 -21.39 10.29
N GLN A 38 2.24 -20.18 10.39
CA GLN A 38 2.93 -19.01 9.89
C GLN A 38 3.07 -17.99 11.01
N LEU A 39 4.25 -17.41 11.12
CA LEU A 39 4.52 -16.33 12.04
C LEU A 39 5.07 -15.14 11.25
N LYS A 40 4.33 -14.05 11.24
CA LYS A 40 4.77 -12.76 10.71
C LYS A 40 4.94 -11.79 11.87
N GLY A 41 5.88 -10.86 11.75
CA GLY A 41 6.00 -9.77 12.70
C GLY A 41 7.06 -8.78 12.27
N THR A 42 6.94 -7.57 12.80
CA THR A 42 7.89 -6.48 12.57
C THR A 42 8.06 -5.68 13.85
N GLY A 43 9.29 -5.64 14.38
CA GLY A 43 9.70 -4.64 15.34
C GLY A 43 10.14 -3.39 14.59
N PHE A 44 9.77 -2.21 15.06
CA PHE A 44 10.07 -0.96 14.41
C PHE A 44 10.42 0.16 15.39
N PHE A 45 11.30 1.02 14.94
CA PHE A 45 11.54 2.36 15.45
C PHE A 45 11.56 3.30 14.26
N ASP A 46 10.74 4.34 14.28
CA ASP A 46 10.60 5.30 13.20
C ASP A 46 10.40 6.69 13.79
N ASN A 47 11.30 7.61 13.47
CA ASN A 47 11.27 8.97 14.00
C ASN A 47 11.14 9.97 12.86
N LEU A 48 10.09 10.78 12.90
CA LEU A 48 9.79 11.85 11.97
C LEU A 48 10.02 13.19 12.69
N GLU A 49 11.00 13.94 12.24
CA GLU A 49 11.30 15.29 12.72
C GLU A 49 10.88 16.30 11.65
N PHE A 50 9.62 16.70 11.71
CA PHE A 50 9.01 17.60 10.74
C PHE A 50 8.75 18.96 11.41
N PHE A 51 9.34 19.98 10.85
CA PHE A 51 9.30 21.38 11.33
C PHE A 51 8.42 22.26 10.45
N ASN A 52 7.85 21.69 9.39
CA ASN A 52 7.00 22.39 8.45
C ASN A 52 5.56 22.57 8.98
N ASN A 53 4.77 23.40 8.28
CA ASN A 53 3.37 23.65 8.60
C ASN A 53 2.39 22.70 7.88
N ILE A 54 2.86 21.66 7.20
CA ILE A 54 2.02 20.73 6.44
C ILE A 54 1.75 19.45 7.23
N GLU A 55 2.78 18.85 7.83
CA GLU A 55 2.71 17.60 8.56
C GLU A 55 3.48 17.69 9.87
N LYS A 56 2.99 17.07 10.94
CA LYS A 56 3.70 16.97 12.22
C LYS A 56 4.61 15.78 12.24
N GLY A 57 5.80 15.96 12.85
CA GLY A 57 6.67 14.87 13.20
C GLY A 57 6.24 14.17 14.50
N TYR A 58 6.60 12.91 14.63
CA TYR A 58 6.41 12.08 15.81
C TYR A 58 7.28 10.83 15.75
N THR A 59 7.41 10.15 16.89
CA THR A 59 8.18 8.91 16.98
C THR A 59 7.25 7.73 17.17
N LEU A 60 7.45 6.69 16.39
CA LEU A 60 6.81 5.39 16.52
C LEU A 60 7.85 4.36 16.96
N THR A 61 7.59 3.66 18.04
CA THR A 61 8.40 2.51 18.45
C THR A 61 7.48 1.42 18.98
N GLY A 62 7.69 0.20 18.49
CA GLY A 62 6.81 -0.89 18.85
C GLY A 62 7.06 -2.14 18.01
N PHE A 63 6.07 -3.01 18.01
CA PHE A 63 6.07 -4.21 17.17
C PHE A 63 4.65 -4.61 16.81
N ASN A 64 4.53 -5.29 15.67
CA ASN A 64 3.36 -6.09 15.34
C ASN A 64 3.72 -7.58 15.31
N LEU A 65 2.73 -8.42 15.57
CA LEU A 65 2.86 -9.87 15.57
C LEU A 65 1.58 -10.50 15.01
N GLU A 66 1.76 -11.47 14.12
CA GLU A 66 0.66 -12.11 13.42
C GLU A 66 0.90 -13.63 13.26
N PRO A 67 0.59 -14.42 14.30
CA PRO A 67 0.57 -15.87 14.22
C PRO A 67 -0.69 -16.34 13.50
N ARG A 68 -0.52 -17.26 12.54
CA ARG A 68 -1.59 -17.87 11.76
C ARG A 68 -1.43 -19.38 11.69
N ILE A 69 -2.54 -20.11 11.66
CA ILE A 69 -2.60 -21.50 11.21
C ILE A 69 -3.29 -21.55 9.87
N GLY A 70 -2.80 -22.36 8.95
CA GLY A 70 -3.39 -22.46 7.62
C GLY A 70 -3.44 -23.87 7.07
N ILE A 71 -4.33 -24.04 6.11
CA ILE A 71 -4.54 -25.25 5.33
C ILE A 71 -4.37 -24.90 3.86
N SER A 72 -3.47 -25.62 3.18
CA SER A 72 -3.30 -25.53 1.73
C SER A 72 -3.97 -26.71 1.07
N PHE A 73 -4.86 -26.46 0.12
CA PHE A 73 -5.53 -27.44 -0.73
C PHE A 73 -4.83 -27.46 -2.08
N ASN A 74 -3.92 -28.39 -2.28
CA ASN A 74 -3.01 -28.40 -3.44
C ASN A 74 -2.22 -27.07 -3.54
N SER A 75 -1.82 -26.71 -4.75
CA SER A 75 -1.22 -25.39 -5.05
C SER A 75 -2.23 -24.31 -5.40
N LYS A 76 -3.54 -24.60 -5.34
CA LYS A 76 -4.58 -23.73 -5.91
C LYS A 76 -5.32 -22.91 -4.87
N ALA A 77 -5.54 -23.42 -3.68
CA ALA A 77 -6.29 -22.73 -2.65
C ALA A 77 -5.61 -22.85 -1.29
N ASN A 78 -5.78 -21.81 -0.47
CA ASN A 78 -5.21 -21.73 0.87
C ASN A 78 -6.17 -20.95 1.77
N ILE A 79 -6.33 -21.40 3.00
CA ILE A 79 -7.07 -20.74 4.05
C ILE A 79 -6.11 -20.56 5.22
N ALA A 80 -5.97 -19.36 5.74
CA ALA A 80 -5.15 -19.09 6.92
C ALA A 80 -5.86 -18.14 7.87
N GLY A 81 -5.93 -18.50 9.13
CA GLY A 81 -6.55 -17.70 10.19
C GLY A 81 -5.64 -17.53 11.40
N GLY A 82 -5.83 -16.46 12.12
CA GLY A 82 -5.05 -16.12 13.31
C GLY A 82 -5.49 -14.80 13.91
N PHE A 83 -4.55 -14.06 14.45
CA PHE A 83 -4.79 -12.72 14.97
C PHE A 83 -3.61 -11.80 14.66
N HIS A 84 -3.91 -10.51 14.63
CA HIS A 84 -2.93 -9.44 14.54
C HIS A 84 -2.90 -8.70 15.87
N LEU A 85 -1.69 -8.49 16.38
CA LEU A 85 -1.41 -7.72 17.58
C LEU A 85 -0.48 -6.57 17.18
N LEU A 86 -0.84 -5.34 17.58
CA LEU A 86 0.02 -4.16 17.47
C LEU A 86 0.22 -3.56 18.86
N TYR A 87 1.47 -3.30 19.21
CA TYR A 87 1.87 -2.72 20.47
C TYR A 87 2.87 -1.58 20.26
N PHE A 88 2.60 -0.43 20.85
CA PHE A 88 3.53 0.69 20.92
C PHE A 88 4.23 0.72 22.28
N ALA A 89 5.55 0.97 22.25
CA ALA A 89 6.33 1.05 23.48
C ALA A 89 5.85 2.19 24.38
N GLY A 90 5.71 1.90 25.66
CA GLY A 90 5.17 2.86 26.65
C GLY A 90 3.68 2.73 26.91
N GLU A 91 2.93 2.00 26.08
CA GLU A 91 1.53 1.67 26.36
C GLU A 91 1.41 0.50 27.36
N ARG A 92 0.29 0.44 28.10
CA ARG A 92 0.04 -0.63 29.07
C ARG A 92 -0.62 -1.85 28.45
N THR A 93 -1.31 -1.67 27.34
CA THR A 93 -2.08 -2.71 26.64
C THR A 93 -1.77 -2.63 25.14
N PRO A 94 -1.93 -3.72 24.36
CA PRO A 94 -1.85 -3.65 22.93
C PRO A 94 -2.82 -2.63 22.34
N THR A 95 -2.34 -1.82 21.40
CA THR A 95 -3.15 -0.82 20.68
C THR A 95 -4.22 -1.50 19.84
N THR A 96 -3.88 -2.65 19.24
CA THR A 96 -4.77 -3.41 18.37
C THR A 96 -4.62 -4.90 18.63
N PHE A 97 -5.74 -5.58 18.77
CA PHE A 97 -5.83 -7.04 18.79
C PHE A 97 -7.08 -7.47 18.02
N ILE A 98 -6.89 -7.97 16.80
CA ILE A 98 -8.01 -8.32 15.91
C ILE A 98 -7.80 -9.67 15.25
N PRO A 99 -8.88 -10.42 14.93
CA PRO A 99 -8.79 -11.64 14.14
C PRO A 99 -8.37 -11.32 12.70
N VAL A 100 -7.61 -12.23 12.10
CA VAL A 100 -7.24 -12.19 10.68
C VAL A 100 -7.63 -13.50 10.01
N LEU A 101 -8.17 -13.40 8.80
CA LEU A 101 -8.55 -14.55 7.98
C LEU A 101 -8.25 -14.22 6.52
N THR A 102 -7.48 -15.08 5.85
CA THR A 102 -7.18 -14.96 4.42
C THR A 102 -7.62 -16.20 3.70
N LEU A 103 -8.40 -16.02 2.65
CA LEU A 103 -8.74 -17.04 1.66
C LEU A 103 -7.99 -16.68 0.38
N SER A 104 -7.07 -17.54 -0.06
CA SER A 104 -6.28 -17.33 -1.28
C SER A 104 -6.61 -18.41 -2.30
N THR A 105 -6.82 -18.02 -3.56
CA THR A 105 -7.04 -18.98 -4.64
C THR A 105 -6.41 -18.53 -5.95
N SER A 106 -5.76 -19.46 -6.66
CA SER A 106 -5.27 -19.23 -8.01
C SER A 106 -6.43 -19.35 -9.00
N LEU A 107 -6.75 -18.24 -9.66
CA LEU A 107 -7.76 -18.17 -10.74
C LEU A 107 -7.18 -18.56 -12.10
N GLY A 108 -5.86 -18.74 -12.19
CA GLY A 108 -5.13 -19.13 -13.40
C GLY A 108 -3.64 -19.26 -13.10
N LYS A 109 -2.81 -19.38 -14.14
CA LYS A 109 -1.35 -19.55 -13.96
C LYS A 109 -0.69 -18.32 -13.33
N ASN A 110 -1.22 -17.14 -13.58
CA ASN A 110 -0.60 -15.87 -13.22
C ASN A 110 -1.50 -14.96 -12.37
N LEU A 111 -2.69 -15.42 -11.98
CA LEU A 111 -3.66 -14.63 -11.24
C LEU A 111 -4.00 -15.31 -9.91
N LEU A 112 -3.69 -14.62 -8.82
CA LEU A 112 -4.04 -14.97 -7.45
C LEU A 112 -5.10 -14.01 -6.93
N MET A 113 -6.12 -14.52 -6.29
CA MET A 113 -7.14 -13.76 -5.57
C MET A 113 -7.00 -14.02 -4.07
N ASN A 114 -6.96 -12.97 -3.28
CA ASN A 114 -7.07 -12.98 -1.82
C ASN A 114 -8.38 -12.34 -1.38
N LEU A 115 -9.07 -12.95 -0.42
CA LEU A 115 -10.29 -12.44 0.21
C LEU A 115 -10.11 -12.49 1.73
N GLY A 116 -10.58 -11.47 2.42
CA GLY A 116 -10.41 -11.27 3.86
C GLY A 116 -9.18 -10.41 4.14
N THR A 117 -8.28 -10.83 5.01
CA THR A 117 -7.03 -10.08 5.25
C THR A 117 -6.12 -10.24 4.03
N ILE A 118 -5.70 -9.12 3.46
CA ILE A 118 -4.87 -9.05 2.25
C ILE A 118 -3.44 -8.60 2.57
N ASP A 119 -2.52 -8.80 1.63
CA ASP A 119 -1.18 -8.21 1.74
C ASP A 119 -1.29 -6.72 1.44
N GLY A 120 -1.05 -5.91 2.46
CA GLY A 120 -1.32 -4.48 2.44
C GLY A 120 -0.07 -3.60 2.53
N ALA A 121 -0.29 -2.31 2.76
CA ALA A 121 0.72 -1.28 2.98
C ALA A 121 1.85 -1.30 1.91
N ASN A 122 3.07 -1.54 2.32
CA ASN A 122 4.24 -1.52 1.42
C ASN A 122 4.24 -2.65 0.37
N ALA A 123 3.46 -3.73 0.56
CA ALA A 123 3.35 -4.80 -0.42
C ALA A 123 2.66 -4.35 -1.72
N HIS A 124 1.80 -3.34 -1.66
CA HIS A 124 1.13 -2.78 -2.85
C HIS A 124 2.08 -2.06 -3.82
N GLY A 125 3.31 -1.73 -3.40
CA GLY A 125 4.31 -1.13 -4.28
C GLY A 125 3.98 0.28 -4.79
N LEU A 126 3.13 1.04 -4.08
CA LEU A 126 2.88 2.43 -4.41
C LEU A 126 3.98 3.34 -3.85
N PRO A 127 4.29 4.45 -4.55
CA PRO A 127 5.16 5.48 -4.02
C PRO A 127 4.62 6.11 -2.73
N GLN A 128 5.51 6.40 -1.79
CA GLN A 128 5.20 7.04 -0.50
C GLN A 128 4.39 8.34 -0.66
N ALA A 129 4.61 9.07 -1.73
CA ALA A 129 3.89 10.31 -1.99
C ALA A 129 2.36 10.10 -2.09
N ILE A 130 1.88 8.97 -2.62
CA ILE A 130 0.44 8.70 -2.76
C ILE A 130 -0.08 7.63 -1.79
N PHE A 131 0.81 6.83 -1.18
CA PHE A 131 0.46 5.82 -0.17
C PHE A 131 1.57 5.71 0.87
N LYS A 132 1.37 6.31 2.04
CA LYS A 132 2.44 6.44 3.04
C LYS A 132 2.87 5.08 3.60
N HIS A 133 4.18 4.85 3.63
CA HIS A 133 4.76 3.58 4.07
C HIS A 133 4.56 3.30 5.56
N GLU A 134 4.39 4.32 6.36
CA GLU A 134 4.12 4.26 7.77
C GLU A 134 2.82 3.51 8.12
N ARG A 135 1.89 3.37 7.17
CA ARG A 135 0.67 2.57 7.33
C ARG A 135 0.96 1.13 7.78
N GLU A 136 2.13 0.59 7.46
CA GLU A 136 2.59 -0.72 7.94
C GLU A 136 2.70 -0.80 9.48
N PHE A 137 2.95 0.33 10.14
CA PHE A 137 3.18 0.40 11.58
C PHE A 137 1.98 0.88 12.38
N ILE A 138 1.09 1.66 11.78
CA ILE A 138 0.00 2.34 12.49
C ILE A 138 -1.39 1.84 12.15
N ASN A 139 -1.57 1.20 10.98
CA ASN A 139 -2.88 0.78 10.53
C ASN A 139 -3.18 -0.67 10.95
N GLN A 140 -4.46 -0.97 11.03
CA GLN A 140 -4.93 -2.35 11.09
C GLN A 140 -4.58 -3.08 9.79
N PRO A 141 -4.44 -4.41 9.81
CA PRO A 141 -4.27 -5.19 8.60
C PRO A 141 -5.38 -4.89 7.60
N GLU A 142 -5.00 -4.68 6.36
CA GLU A 142 -5.95 -4.40 5.30
C GLU A 142 -6.87 -5.60 5.09
N THR A 143 -8.17 -5.33 4.95
CA THR A 143 -9.19 -6.38 4.83
C THR A 143 -10.12 -6.08 3.68
N GLY A 144 -10.28 -7.04 2.78
CA GLY A 144 -11.14 -6.88 1.61
C GLY A 144 -10.84 -7.88 0.52
N LEU A 145 -10.55 -7.40 -0.68
CA LEU A 145 -10.34 -8.20 -1.88
C LEU A 145 -9.09 -7.73 -2.61
N GLN A 146 -8.24 -8.67 -3.04
CA GLN A 146 -7.01 -8.38 -3.77
C GLN A 146 -6.83 -9.35 -4.93
N PHE A 147 -6.42 -8.82 -6.07
CA PHE A 147 -6.02 -9.56 -7.26
C PHE A 147 -4.56 -9.27 -7.60
N LEU A 148 -3.72 -10.29 -7.51
CA LEU A 148 -2.30 -10.22 -7.86
C LEU A 148 -2.09 -10.92 -9.20
N PHE A 149 -1.63 -10.17 -10.19
CA PHE A 149 -1.24 -10.72 -11.48
C PHE A 149 0.28 -10.66 -11.64
N ASP A 150 0.91 -11.79 -11.90
CA ASP A 150 2.36 -11.89 -12.09
C ASP A 150 2.69 -12.63 -13.38
N HIS A 151 3.13 -11.88 -14.38
CA HIS A 151 3.63 -12.36 -15.67
C HIS A 151 5.02 -11.76 -15.94
N LYS A 152 5.81 -12.42 -16.76
CA LYS A 152 7.20 -12.02 -17.09
C LYS A 152 7.35 -10.50 -17.35
N ASN A 153 6.46 -9.94 -18.15
CA ASN A 153 6.55 -8.54 -18.60
C ASN A 153 5.54 -7.60 -17.94
N PHE A 154 4.61 -8.13 -17.13
CA PHE A 154 3.59 -7.32 -16.47
C PHE A 154 3.25 -7.91 -15.11
N LYS A 155 3.35 -7.06 -14.09
CA LYS A 155 2.88 -7.37 -12.73
C LYS A 155 1.86 -6.33 -12.32
N SER A 156 0.83 -6.73 -11.60
CA SER A 156 -0.12 -5.79 -11.03
C SER A 156 -0.73 -6.30 -9.73
N ASP A 157 -1.12 -5.37 -8.90
CA ASP A 157 -1.90 -5.53 -7.69
C ASP A 157 -3.11 -4.60 -7.76
N LEU A 158 -4.30 -5.17 -7.70
CA LEU A 158 -5.59 -4.46 -7.63
C LEU A 158 -6.26 -4.86 -6.32
N TRP A 159 -6.58 -3.90 -5.45
CA TRP A 159 -7.17 -4.20 -4.16
C TRP A 159 -8.27 -3.24 -3.76
N LEU A 160 -9.12 -3.75 -2.87
CA LEU A 160 -10.08 -3.01 -2.08
C LEU A 160 -9.77 -3.29 -0.60
N ASN A 161 -9.54 -2.25 0.18
CA ASN A 161 -9.42 -2.32 1.64
C ASN A 161 -10.62 -1.62 2.28
N TRP A 162 -11.42 -2.35 3.06
CA TRP A 162 -12.54 -1.81 3.83
C TRP A 162 -12.02 -1.33 5.19
N GLU A 163 -11.87 -0.04 5.34
CA GLU A 163 -11.24 0.57 6.55
C GLU A 163 -12.25 0.76 7.68
N LYS A 164 -13.53 1.00 7.34
CA LYS A 164 -14.59 1.23 8.31
C LYS A 164 -15.93 0.70 7.81
N PHE A 165 -16.45 -0.30 8.51
CA PHE A 165 -17.75 -0.86 8.25
C PHE A 165 -18.85 -0.10 9.02
N ILE A 166 -20.07 -0.05 8.49
CA ILE A 166 -21.24 0.54 9.12
C ILE A 166 -22.46 -0.34 8.93
N PHE A 167 -23.39 -0.25 9.89
CA PHE A 167 -24.75 -0.79 9.76
C PHE A 167 -25.74 0.29 9.27
N PRO A 168 -26.93 -0.11 8.76
CA PRO A 168 -27.97 0.86 8.43
C PRO A 168 -28.30 1.77 9.62
N ALA A 169 -28.40 3.08 9.35
CA ALA A 169 -28.68 4.14 10.32
C ALA A 169 -27.52 4.51 11.28
N ASP A 170 -26.32 3.98 11.10
CA ASP A 170 -25.14 4.46 11.83
C ASP A 170 -24.91 5.95 11.55
N THR A 171 -24.48 6.69 12.57
CA THR A 171 -24.15 8.14 12.47
C THR A 171 -22.76 8.40 11.91
N ILE A 172 -21.96 7.37 11.75
CA ILE A 172 -20.62 7.42 11.16
C ILE A 172 -20.68 7.04 9.68
N GLN A 173 -19.70 7.44 8.92
CA GLN A 173 -19.57 7.11 7.49
C GLN A 173 -18.70 5.87 7.30
N GLU A 174 -19.05 5.03 6.34
CA GLU A 174 -18.15 3.98 5.87
C GLU A 174 -16.91 4.58 5.22
N GLU A 175 -15.80 3.83 5.29
CA GLU A 175 -14.55 4.24 4.66
C GLU A 175 -13.90 3.02 3.98
N PHE A 176 -13.45 3.19 2.74
CA PHE A 176 -12.66 2.19 2.04
C PHE A 176 -11.68 2.85 1.08
N THR A 177 -10.63 2.11 0.75
CA THR A 177 -9.64 2.48 -0.24
C THR A 177 -9.61 1.42 -1.35
N VAL A 178 -9.65 1.87 -2.60
CA VAL A 178 -9.37 1.06 -3.78
C VAL A 178 -8.04 1.49 -4.33
N GLY A 179 -7.17 0.55 -4.64
CA GLY A 179 -5.87 0.86 -5.20
C GLY A 179 -5.47 -0.09 -6.32
N PHE A 180 -4.59 0.39 -7.16
CA PHE A 180 -3.96 -0.35 -8.24
C PHE A 180 -2.50 0.05 -8.37
N SER A 181 -1.62 -0.94 -8.45
CA SER A 181 -0.26 -0.76 -8.93
C SER A 181 0.01 -1.71 -10.09
N GLY A 182 0.71 -1.21 -11.09
CA GLY A 182 1.11 -1.98 -12.27
C GLY A 182 2.55 -1.68 -12.65
N LEU A 183 3.26 -2.67 -13.16
CA LEU A 183 4.62 -2.53 -13.69
C LEU A 183 4.73 -3.25 -15.02
N ILE A 184 4.91 -2.50 -16.10
CA ILE A 184 5.20 -3.02 -17.44
C ILE A 184 6.73 -3.03 -17.61
N LYS A 185 7.32 -4.20 -17.86
CA LYS A 185 8.75 -4.37 -18.13
C LYS A 185 8.98 -4.43 -19.64
N LEU A 186 9.68 -3.44 -20.19
CA LEU A 186 10.03 -3.37 -21.60
C LEU A 186 11.40 -3.99 -21.87
N LEU A 187 12.38 -3.71 -20.99
CA LEU A 187 13.71 -4.30 -21.00
C LEU A 187 14.04 -4.82 -19.59
N SER A 188 14.70 -5.97 -19.50
CA SER A 188 14.93 -6.64 -18.19
C SER A 188 16.30 -7.30 -18.06
N ASN A 189 17.26 -6.94 -18.89
CA ASN A 189 18.64 -7.46 -18.87
C ASN A 189 19.58 -6.48 -18.11
N GLU A 190 20.78 -6.22 -18.67
CA GLU A 190 21.69 -5.23 -18.14
C GLU A 190 21.06 -3.84 -18.11
N LEU A 191 20.39 -3.48 -19.20
CA LEU A 191 19.49 -2.32 -19.25
C LEU A 191 18.09 -2.75 -18.83
N GLN A 192 17.48 -2.01 -17.91
CA GLN A 192 16.09 -2.17 -17.52
C GLN A 192 15.31 -0.91 -17.91
N LEU A 193 14.18 -1.13 -18.55
CA LEU A 193 13.21 -0.10 -18.85
C LEU A 193 11.84 -0.60 -18.42
N SER A 194 11.17 0.15 -17.56
CA SER A 194 9.83 -0.19 -17.10
C SER A 194 8.94 1.03 -16.97
N ILE A 195 7.64 0.79 -17.02
CA ILE A 195 6.58 1.79 -16.89
C ILE A 195 5.76 1.41 -15.66
N PRO A 196 5.94 2.08 -14.51
CA PRO A 196 5.05 1.98 -13.37
C PRO A 196 3.75 2.72 -13.63
N LEU A 197 2.63 2.16 -13.14
CA LEU A 197 1.29 2.72 -13.20
C LEU A 197 0.64 2.63 -11.81
N TYR A 198 -0.07 3.69 -11.41
CA TYR A 198 -0.66 3.79 -10.09
C TYR A 198 -2.06 4.42 -10.16
N ALA A 199 -2.98 3.90 -9.38
CA ALA A 199 -4.25 4.53 -9.08
C ALA A 199 -4.65 4.24 -7.64
N LEU A 200 -5.25 5.21 -6.97
CA LEU A 200 -5.75 5.08 -5.62
C LEU A 200 -6.98 5.98 -5.46
N ALA A 201 -8.05 5.46 -4.86
CA ALA A 201 -9.22 6.24 -4.49
C ALA A 201 -9.58 5.93 -3.03
N ALA A 202 -9.66 6.97 -2.21
CA ALA A 202 -10.16 6.91 -0.85
C ALA A 202 -11.60 7.41 -0.83
N HIS A 203 -12.52 6.55 -0.40
CA HIS A 203 -13.94 6.84 -0.33
C HIS A 203 -14.40 6.95 1.12
N LYS A 204 -15.29 7.90 1.38
CA LYS A 204 -15.94 8.08 2.67
C LYS A 204 -17.39 8.46 2.48
N GLY A 205 -18.28 7.72 3.14
CA GLY A 205 -19.71 7.92 3.09
C GLY A 205 -20.42 6.88 2.24
N GLY A 206 -21.72 6.71 2.44
CA GLY A 206 -22.51 5.70 1.76
C GLY A 206 -24.01 6.00 1.80
N GLN A 207 -24.80 5.09 1.26
CA GLN A 207 -26.24 5.26 1.15
C GLN A 207 -27.02 4.88 2.43
N ILE A 208 -26.36 4.14 3.34
CA ILE A 208 -27.03 3.53 4.50
C ILE A 208 -26.76 4.26 5.82
N ASN A 209 -25.83 5.21 5.85
CA ASN A 209 -25.56 6.00 7.05
C ASN A 209 -26.58 7.12 7.24
N SER A 210 -26.76 7.56 8.47
CA SER A 210 -27.56 8.73 8.85
C SER A 210 -26.70 9.98 9.11
N SER A 211 -25.42 9.96 8.72
CA SER A 211 -24.51 11.08 8.86
C SER A 211 -24.94 12.25 7.96
N SER A 212 -24.89 13.47 8.49
CA SER A 212 -25.08 14.70 7.72
C SER A 212 -23.87 15.11 6.88
N SER A 213 -22.74 14.40 7.05
CA SER A 213 -21.52 14.69 6.30
C SER A 213 -21.63 14.26 4.84
N SER A 214 -21.13 15.08 3.93
CA SER A 214 -21.13 14.79 2.50
C SER A 214 -20.29 13.55 2.16
N VAL A 215 -20.70 12.82 1.14
CA VAL A 215 -19.91 11.75 0.55
C VAL A 215 -18.67 12.34 -0.09
N SER A 216 -17.51 11.76 0.21
CA SER A 216 -16.20 12.19 -0.32
C SER A 216 -15.50 11.04 -1.05
N THR A 217 -14.96 11.33 -2.23
CA THR A 217 -14.11 10.42 -2.99
C THR A 217 -12.93 11.18 -3.54
N LEU A 218 -11.77 10.96 -2.96
CA LEU A 218 -10.52 11.58 -3.40
C LEU A 218 -9.64 10.54 -4.09
N ALA A 219 -9.13 10.87 -5.27
CA ALA A 219 -8.34 9.94 -6.07
C ALA A 219 -6.97 10.52 -6.43
N ASN A 220 -5.96 9.63 -6.46
CA ASN A 220 -4.65 9.87 -7.03
C ASN A 220 -4.43 8.91 -8.19
N PHE A 221 -3.86 9.40 -9.27
CA PHE A 221 -3.40 8.64 -10.41
C PHE A 221 -1.93 8.94 -10.63
N GLY A 222 -1.16 7.96 -11.05
CA GLY A 222 0.26 8.16 -11.30
C GLY A 222 0.81 7.18 -12.30
N GLY A 223 2.00 7.48 -12.78
CA GLY A 223 2.76 6.62 -13.66
C GLY A 223 4.04 7.30 -14.07
N GLY A 224 4.87 6.58 -14.83
CA GLY A 224 6.14 7.15 -15.23
C GLY A 224 6.99 6.21 -16.03
N ILE A 225 8.29 6.49 -16.04
CA ILE A 225 9.32 5.69 -16.69
C ILE A 225 10.44 5.49 -15.69
N ASN A 226 10.89 4.25 -15.54
CA ASN A 226 12.10 3.89 -14.80
C ASN A 226 13.09 3.26 -15.77
N PHE A 227 14.26 3.86 -15.85
CA PHE A 227 15.39 3.36 -16.64
C PHE A 227 16.58 3.14 -15.73
N SER A 228 17.24 1.98 -15.85
CA SER A 228 18.44 1.69 -15.08
C SER A 228 19.39 0.74 -15.80
N GLU A 229 20.65 0.81 -15.39
CA GLU A 229 21.77 0.04 -15.94
C GLU A 229 22.56 -0.63 -14.84
N VAL A 230 23.08 -1.83 -15.12
CA VAL A 230 24.03 -2.52 -14.22
C VAL A 230 25.39 -1.86 -14.33
N THR A 231 25.95 -1.52 -13.17
CA THR A 231 27.31 -0.94 -13.10
C THR A 231 28.39 -2.03 -13.01
N PRO A 232 29.66 -1.74 -13.41
CA PRO A 232 30.77 -2.69 -13.30
C PRO A 232 30.99 -3.20 -11.87
N MET A 233 30.56 -2.46 -10.86
CA MET A 233 30.66 -2.82 -9.44
C MET A 233 29.51 -3.70 -8.94
N GLN A 234 28.77 -4.36 -9.85
CA GLN A 234 27.59 -5.18 -9.54
C GLN A 234 26.49 -4.41 -8.79
N GLY A 235 26.42 -3.12 -9.01
CA GLY A 235 25.35 -2.25 -8.58
C GLY A 235 24.44 -1.90 -9.73
N ARG A 236 23.53 -0.98 -9.50
CA ARG A 236 22.61 -0.44 -10.51
C ARG A 236 22.48 1.07 -10.32
N ILE A 237 22.60 1.82 -11.40
CA ILE A 237 22.28 3.25 -11.43
C ILE A 237 21.08 3.47 -12.33
N GLY A 238 20.23 4.41 -12.00
CA GLY A 238 19.05 4.66 -12.82
C GLY A 238 18.41 6.01 -12.57
N ILE A 239 17.48 6.31 -13.44
CA ILE A 239 16.59 7.48 -13.35
C ILE A 239 15.15 7.00 -13.32
N GLU A 240 14.34 7.68 -12.54
CA GLU A 240 12.89 7.49 -12.51
C GLU A 240 12.21 8.84 -12.69
N MET A 241 11.23 8.90 -13.58
CA MET A 241 10.39 10.07 -13.80
C MET A 241 8.96 9.69 -13.52
N LEU A 242 8.39 10.21 -12.43
CA LEU A 242 7.00 9.95 -12.06
C LEU A 242 6.15 11.21 -12.25
N PHE A 243 4.89 10.97 -12.64
CA PHE A 243 3.84 11.99 -12.76
C PHE A 243 2.65 11.57 -11.95
N PHE A 244 2.01 12.52 -11.27
CA PHE A 244 0.82 12.28 -10.46
C PHE A 244 -0.25 13.31 -10.73
N LEU A 245 -1.50 12.88 -10.58
CA LEU A 245 -2.70 13.70 -10.62
C LEU A 245 -3.54 13.44 -9.38
N SER A 246 -4.12 14.46 -8.80
CA SER A 246 -5.18 14.33 -7.79
C SER A 246 -6.50 14.85 -8.32
N ARG A 247 -7.60 14.20 -7.90
CA ARG A 247 -8.97 14.57 -8.28
C ARG A 247 -9.91 14.39 -7.10
N ASP A 248 -10.76 15.39 -6.88
CA ASP A 248 -11.95 15.23 -6.06
C ASP A 248 -13.08 14.75 -6.96
N LEU A 249 -13.51 13.49 -6.74
CA LEU A 249 -14.57 12.81 -7.47
C LEU A 249 -15.89 12.77 -6.68
N SER A 250 -15.97 13.54 -5.60
CA SER A 250 -17.14 13.62 -4.74
C SER A 250 -18.35 14.18 -5.49
N PRO A 251 -19.58 13.72 -5.19
CA PRO A 251 -20.81 14.30 -5.79
C PRO A 251 -20.95 15.81 -5.52
N SER A 252 -20.51 16.23 -4.33
CA SER A 252 -20.37 17.64 -3.94
C SER A 252 -18.93 17.84 -3.46
N PRO A 253 -18.03 18.30 -4.33
CA PRO A 253 -16.62 18.45 -3.98
C PRO A 253 -16.44 19.36 -2.76
N SER A 254 -15.77 18.83 -1.74
CA SER A 254 -15.55 19.49 -0.45
C SER A 254 -14.06 19.68 -0.13
N SER A 255 -13.18 19.08 -0.93
CA SER A 255 -11.73 19.28 -0.78
C SER A 255 -11.36 20.72 -1.15
N PHE A 256 -10.39 21.28 -0.44
CA PHE A 256 -9.88 22.66 -0.71
C PHE A 256 -9.36 22.79 -2.16
N TYR A 257 -8.73 21.75 -2.68
CA TYR A 257 -8.31 21.65 -4.07
C TYR A 257 -9.06 20.50 -4.76
N HIS A 258 -9.71 20.77 -5.88
CA HIS A 258 -10.47 19.74 -6.62
C HIS A 258 -9.61 18.96 -7.61
N ARG A 259 -8.45 19.51 -7.98
CA ARG A 259 -7.50 18.90 -8.91
C ARG A 259 -6.10 19.40 -8.63
N GLY A 260 -5.15 18.53 -8.77
CA GLY A 260 -3.74 18.86 -8.63
C GLY A 260 -2.88 17.95 -9.49
N TRP A 261 -1.62 18.31 -9.59
CA TRP A 261 -0.62 17.53 -10.30
C TRP A 261 0.74 17.59 -9.59
N ALA A 262 1.57 16.57 -9.87
CA ALA A 262 2.96 16.58 -9.43
C ALA A 262 3.86 15.88 -10.44
N VAL A 263 5.14 16.28 -10.43
CA VAL A 263 6.23 15.60 -11.13
C VAL A 263 7.33 15.27 -10.13
N TYR A 264 7.95 14.10 -10.30
CA TYR A 264 8.96 13.60 -9.38
C TYR A 264 10.09 12.88 -10.13
N PRO A 265 11.02 13.64 -10.77
CA PRO A 265 12.27 13.09 -11.26
C PRO A 265 13.17 12.65 -10.11
N GLN A 266 13.78 11.48 -10.26
CA GLN A 266 14.69 10.88 -9.30
C GLN A 266 15.88 10.25 -10.00
N VAL A 267 17.03 10.28 -9.36
CA VAL A 267 18.22 9.49 -9.72
C VAL A 267 18.52 8.56 -8.56
N PHE A 268 18.85 7.33 -8.84
CA PHE A 268 19.18 6.37 -7.80
C PHE A 268 20.44 5.57 -8.12
N ILE A 269 21.09 5.14 -7.08
CA ILE A 269 22.13 4.14 -7.11
C ILE A 269 21.80 3.05 -6.10
N GLN A 270 21.89 1.80 -6.53
CA GLN A 270 21.67 0.64 -5.67
C GLN A 270 22.85 -0.32 -5.75
N ARG A 271 23.33 -0.75 -4.60
CA ARG A 271 24.35 -1.79 -4.53
C ARG A 271 24.08 -2.71 -3.35
N LYS A 272 23.89 -4.01 -3.65
CA LYS A 272 23.54 -5.02 -2.64
C LYS A 272 22.32 -4.58 -1.83
N ALA A 273 22.48 -4.42 -0.52
CA ALA A 273 21.44 -4.06 0.44
C ALA A 273 21.17 -2.55 0.51
N LEU A 274 22.01 -1.70 -0.09
CA LEU A 274 21.89 -0.25 -0.02
C LEU A 274 21.30 0.32 -1.30
N LYS A 275 20.35 1.23 -1.15
CA LYS A 275 19.80 2.07 -2.22
C LYS A 275 19.83 3.53 -1.74
N PHE A 276 20.34 4.40 -2.58
CA PHE A 276 20.34 5.84 -2.40
C PHE A 276 19.57 6.51 -3.53
N ASN A 277 18.66 7.42 -3.21
CA ASN A 277 17.89 8.21 -4.18
C ASN A 277 18.07 9.70 -3.90
N ILE A 278 18.11 10.48 -4.96
CA ILE A 278 17.95 11.93 -4.92
C ILE A 278 16.77 12.26 -5.84
N GLY A 279 15.83 13.07 -5.37
CA GLY A 279 14.66 13.44 -6.14
C GLY A 279 14.30 14.90 -5.99
N TYR A 280 13.51 15.40 -6.94
CA TYR A 280 12.92 16.73 -6.90
C TYR A 280 11.40 16.61 -7.10
N TRP A 281 10.65 16.84 -6.03
CA TRP A 281 9.20 16.88 -6.07
C TRP A 281 8.73 18.28 -6.38
N ARG A 282 7.93 18.43 -7.42
CA ARG A 282 7.21 19.67 -7.71
C ARG A 282 5.73 19.38 -7.91
N ALA A 283 4.91 20.04 -7.11
CA ALA A 283 3.46 19.83 -7.15
C ALA A 283 2.70 21.15 -7.12
N SER A 284 1.50 21.12 -7.69
CA SER A 284 0.51 22.18 -7.60
C SER A 284 -0.82 21.58 -7.16
N GLU A 285 -1.38 22.14 -6.06
CA GLU A 285 -2.71 21.80 -5.51
C GLU A 285 -2.92 20.29 -5.26
N MET A 286 -1.83 19.59 -4.91
CA MET A 286 -1.84 18.13 -4.79
C MET A 286 -2.50 17.69 -3.49
N VAL A 287 -3.59 16.92 -3.59
CA VAL A 287 -4.31 16.31 -2.48
C VAL A 287 -3.94 14.83 -2.39
N LEU A 288 -3.54 14.38 -1.21
CA LEU A 288 -3.00 13.04 -0.97
C LEU A 288 -3.82 12.32 0.10
N PRO A 289 -4.95 11.69 -0.21
CA PRO A 289 -5.87 11.12 0.79
C PRO A 289 -5.24 9.98 1.61
N ARG A 290 -4.24 9.28 1.08
CA ARG A 290 -3.52 8.19 1.76
C ARG A 290 -2.00 8.34 1.69
N GLY A 291 -1.50 9.38 1.02
CA GLY A 291 -0.08 9.65 0.84
C GLY A 291 0.58 10.31 2.05
N GLN A 292 1.90 10.42 2.00
CA GLN A 292 2.68 11.17 2.97
C GLN A 292 2.40 12.67 2.77
N GLN A 293 1.90 13.34 3.80
CA GLN A 293 1.37 14.70 3.66
C GLN A 293 2.43 15.76 3.37
N ILE A 294 3.69 15.51 3.71
CA ILE A 294 4.80 16.43 3.37
C ILE A 294 4.88 16.73 1.87
N PHE A 295 4.44 15.81 1.01
CA PHE A 295 4.32 15.99 -0.45
C PHE A 295 3.06 16.74 -0.87
N GLY A 296 2.08 16.87 0.03
CA GLY A 296 0.77 17.44 -0.26
C GLY A 296 0.71 18.97 -0.15
N SER A 297 -0.35 19.52 -0.67
CA SER A 297 -0.64 20.95 -0.65
C SER A 297 -1.58 21.39 0.48
N ILE A 298 -2.18 20.44 1.20
CA ILE A 298 -3.10 20.68 2.32
C ILE A 298 -2.39 20.41 3.64
N SER A 299 -2.47 21.37 4.56
CA SER A 299 -1.91 21.23 5.90
C SER A 299 -2.76 20.31 6.78
N MET A 300 -2.08 19.38 7.46
CA MET A 300 -2.64 18.58 8.55
C MET A 300 -2.33 19.19 9.93
N VAL A 301 -1.55 20.28 9.97
CA VAL A 301 -1.14 20.97 11.20
C VAL A 301 -2.07 22.12 11.51
N SER A 302 -2.41 22.92 10.51
CA SER A 302 -3.23 24.11 10.65
C SER A 302 -4.28 24.20 9.54
N PRO A 303 -5.58 24.20 9.87
CA PRO A 303 -6.64 24.29 8.87
C PRO A 303 -6.61 25.57 8.01
N LEU A 304 -5.95 26.63 8.50
CA LEU A 304 -5.83 27.90 7.79
C LEU A 304 -4.59 28.00 6.89
N TYR A 305 -3.69 27.01 6.96
CA TYR A 305 -2.47 27.00 6.16
C TYR A 305 -2.58 25.97 5.03
N ASN A 306 -2.38 26.44 3.82
CA ASN A 306 -2.26 25.60 2.64
C ASN A 306 -1.12 26.11 1.78
N SER A 307 -0.40 25.19 1.17
CA SER A 307 0.70 25.49 0.24
C SER A 307 0.34 24.96 -1.14
N PRO A 308 -0.29 25.79 -1.99
CA PRO A 308 -0.76 25.34 -3.31
C PRO A 308 0.37 24.76 -4.16
N GLN A 309 1.56 25.28 -4.00
CA GLN A 309 2.75 24.80 -4.72
C GLN A 309 3.77 24.25 -3.74
N ARG A 310 4.17 22.99 -3.94
CA ARG A 310 5.20 22.31 -3.16
C ARG A 310 6.42 22.04 -4.01
N GLU A 311 7.59 22.32 -3.46
CA GLU A 311 8.87 22.04 -4.10
C GLU A 311 9.85 21.49 -3.07
N LEU A 312 10.16 20.19 -3.18
CA LEU A 312 11.03 19.50 -2.23
C LEU A 312 12.22 18.87 -2.96
N LEU A 313 13.43 19.11 -2.46
CA LEU A 313 14.56 18.23 -2.71
C LEU A 313 14.50 17.09 -1.71
N THR A 314 14.57 15.85 -2.21
CA THR A 314 14.47 14.65 -1.39
C THR A 314 15.74 13.83 -1.49
N PHE A 315 16.19 13.30 -0.34
CA PHE A 315 17.28 12.35 -0.26
C PHE A 315 16.79 11.16 0.53
N ASP A 316 16.98 9.96 -0.01
CA ASP A 316 16.49 8.73 0.60
C ASP A 316 17.60 7.68 0.58
N LEU A 317 17.97 7.21 1.77
CA LEU A 317 18.92 6.14 1.97
C LEU A 317 18.18 4.95 2.59
N VAL A 318 18.17 3.84 1.89
CA VAL A 318 17.52 2.60 2.35
C VAL A 318 18.56 1.48 2.42
N TYR A 319 18.64 0.84 3.56
CA TYR A 319 19.30 -0.44 3.75
C TYR A 319 18.26 -1.52 4.00
N ARG A 320 18.32 -2.60 3.25
CA ARG A 320 17.45 -3.77 3.47
C ARG A 320 18.21 -5.04 3.16
N LYS A 321 18.32 -5.91 4.14
CA LYS A 321 19.06 -7.17 4.02
C LYS A 321 18.33 -8.31 4.71
N GLU A 322 18.08 -9.36 3.98
CA GLU A 322 17.72 -10.65 4.55
C GLU A 322 18.97 -11.28 5.17
N ILE A 323 18.96 -11.47 6.49
CA ILE A 323 20.10 -12.01 7.26
C ILE A 323 19.94 -13.51 7.55
N ALA A 324 18.73 -14.01 7.52
CA ALA A 324 18.38 -15.42 7.54
C ALA A 324 17.09 -15.60 6.72
N PRO A 325 16.77 -16.80 6.19
CA PRO A 325 15.50 -17.04 5.51
C PRO A 325 14.35 -16.47 6.31
N GLY A 326 13.50 -15.66 5.66
CA GLY A 326 12.37 -14.99 6.28
C GLY A 326 12.67 -13.91 7.32
N PHE A 327 13.94 -13.63 7.66
CA PHE A 327 14.31 -12.58 8.61
C PHE A 327 15.05 -11.44 7.91
N THR A 328 14.44 -10.25 7.90
CA THR A 328 14.96 -9.06 7.21
C THR A 328 15.23 -7.92 8.19
N LEU A 329 16.42 -7.33 8.11
CA LEU A 329 16.73 -6.04 8.74
C LEU A 329 16.60 -4.91 7.73
N GLY A 330 15.93 -3.84 8.13
CA GLY A 330 15.78 -2.60 7.41
C GLY A 330 16.29 -1.41 8.23
N ALA A 331 16.87 -0.44 7.54
CA ALA A 331 17.15 0.88 8.08
C ALA A 331 16.95 1.92 6.97
N GLY A 332 16.49 3.10 7.33
CA GLY A 332 16.27 4.17 6.37
C GLY A 332 16.51 5.55 6.96
N ALA A 333 16.90 6.48 6.11
CA ALA A 333 16.96 7.90 6.41
C ALA A 333 16.45 8.68 5.22
N GLN A 334 15.56 9.64 5.46
CA GLN A 334 14.96 10.49 4.44
C GLN A 334 15.14 11.96 4.84
N LEU A 335 15.51 12.80 3.89
CA LEU A 335 15.59 14.26 4.06
C LEU A 335 14.65 14.90 3.04
N TYR A 336 13.96 15.94 3.48
CA TYR A 336 13.03 16.73 2.68
C TYR A 336 13.36 18.21 2.86
N PHE A 337 14.03 18.81 1.88
CA PHE A 337 14.32 20.22 1.90
C PHE A 337 13.28 20.97 1.07
N ASP A 338 12.41 21.73 1.73
CA ASP A 338 11.45 22.60 1.07
C ASP A 338 12.16 23.86 0.57
N THR A 339 12.26 23.99 -0.75
CA THR A 339 13.01 25.09 -1.40
C THR A 339 12.34 26.45 -1.24
N LYS A 340 11.04 26.48 -0.89
CA LYS A 340 10.28 27.74 -0.69
C LYS A 340 10.36 28.21 0.75
N SER A 341 10.10 27.34 1.71
CA SER A 341 10.16 27.69 3.13
C SER A 341 11.58 27.63 3.70
N GLN A 342 12.55 27.05 2.98
CA GLN A 342 13.93 26.81 3.40
C GLN A 342 14.02 25.95 4.67
N LEU A 343 13.03 25.09 4.90
CA LEU A 343 13.00 24.16 6.02
C LEU A 343 13.51 22.79 5.60
N LEU A 344 14.23 22.18 6.51
CA LEU A 344 14.69 20.80 6.39
C LEU A 344 13.92 19.93 7.36
N ASP A 345 13.16 18.99 6.82
CA ASP A 345 12.48 17.94 7.54
C ASP A 345 13.22 16.62 7.33
N TYR A 346 13.20 15.72 8.29
CA TYR A 346 13.85 14.42 8.13
C TYR A 346 13.12 13.31 8.86
N ARG A 347 13.38 12.11 8.41
CA ARG A 347 12.89 10.86 8.98
C ARG A 347 14.03 9.86 9.03
N PHE A 348 14.09 9.05 10.08
CA PHE A 348 14.96 7.88 10.14
C PHE A 348 14.30 6.77 10.92
N GLY A 349 14.61 5.54 10.54
CA GLY A 349 14.01 4.39 11.22
C GLY A 349 14.78 3.11 10.99
N VAL A 350 14.46 2.13 11.82
CA VAL A 350 14.97 0.76 11.72
C VAL A 350 13.82 -0.22 11.89
N THR A 351 13.92 -1.35 11.17
CA THR A 351 12.94 -2.44 11.24
C THR A 351 13.64 -3.78 11.33
N ALA A 352 13.04 -4.70 12.07
CA ALA A 352 13.39 -6.11 12.06
C ALA A 352 12.12 -6.91 11.77
N SER A 353 12.03 -7.49 10.59
CA SER A 353 10.83 -8.19 10.14
C SER A 353 11.11 -9.67 9.97
N PHE A 354 10.14 -10.49 10.30
CA PHE A 354 10.17 -11.92 10.03
C PHE A 354 8.86 -12.39 9.44
N ASN A 355 8.94 -13.41 8.55
CA ASN A 355 7.81 -14.08 7.95
C ASN A 355 8.20 -15.52 7.65
N GLU A 356 7.90 -16.41 8.60
CA GLU A 356 8.28 -17.81 8.53
C GLU A 356 7.05 -18.70 8.47
N ARG A 357 7.16 -19.75 7.68
CA ARG A 357 6.10 -20.74 7.48
C ARG A 357 6.65 -22.14 7.72
N VAL A 358 6.11 -22.83 8.71
CA VAL A 358 6.49 -24.20 9.08
C VAL A 358 5.36 -25.14 8.72
N ARG A 359 5.64 -26.12 7.85
CA ARG A 359 4.68 -27.17 7.50
C ARG A 359 4.62 -28.20 8.64
N LEU A 360 3.41 -28.51 9.12
CA LEU A 360 3.15 -29.47 10.20
C LEU A 360 2.87 -30.89 9.69
N THR A 361 2.35 -31.02 8.47
CA THR A 361 2.05 -32.34 7.85
C THR A 361 2.87 -32.52 6.59
N ARG A 362 3.37 -33.71 6.38
CA ARG A 362 4.12 -34.12 5.19
C ARG A 362 3.20 -34.51 4.03
#